data_45f8926d253ef26917b7147758fc2577
#
_entry.id   45f8926d253ef26917b7147758fc2577
#
_cell.length_a   1.000
_cell.length_b   1.000
_cell.length_c   1.000
_cell.angle_alpha   90.00
_cell.angle_beta   90.00
_cell.angle_gamma   90.00
#
_symmetry.space_group_name_H-M   'P 1'
#
loop_
_entity.id
_entity.type
_entity.pdbx_description
1 polymer ?
#
loop_
_entity_poly.entity_id
_entity_poly.type
_entity_poly.pdbx_seq_one_letter_code
_entity_poly.pdbx_strand_id
1 'polypeptide(L)'
;MSATGPVRAVAWGAAVAAARAEGRPIVALESSVLAQGLPIPANREAERRMCDAVIAGGAVPAVTAVVRGVPTLGLTGEDRERFLARDGVAKVSARDLPVAMAQGRDGATTVAAALALAAAGGIEVFATGGIGGVHREAPFDESADLAELARTSVVTVCAGAKSILDLPATLERLETLGVTVVGVGTDEFPGFFTARTGLPVPARADTPEAVARIVRASRALGRPGGLLVVQPPPVPTALEADVVDDAVREALREAATAGVRGAAVTPYLLAAVERATGGRSLAARIAVALAAEV
;
A
#
# COMPACT_ATOMS: atom_id res chain seq x y z
N MET A 1 11.19 18.35 35.76
CA MET A 1 11.39 17.25 34.79
C MET A 1 10.14 16.42 34.80
N SER A 2 9.22 16.68 33.87
CA SER A 2 7.94 15.97 33.77
C SER A 2 8.19 14.60 33.15
N ALA A 3 7.89 13.54 33.88
CA ALA A 3 7.92 12.18 33.37
C ALA A 3 6.82 12.05 32.31
N THR A 4 7.22 12.09 31.05
CA THR A 4 6.36 11.66 29.94
C THR A 4 6.11 10.17 30.13
N GLY A 5 4.88 9.81 30.54
CA GLY A 5 4.42 8.44 30.53
C GLY A 5 4.58 7.84 29.13
N PRO A 6 4.56 6.50 29.00
CA PRO A 6 4.73 5.85 27.70
C PRO A 6 3.69 6.45 26.73
N VAL A 7 4.18 7.00 25.62
CA VAL A 7 3.34 7.45 24.51
C VAL A 7 2.40 6.28 24.20
N ARG A 8 1.08 6.50 24.35
CA ARG A 8 0.10 5.51 23.86
C ARG A 8 0.35 5.35 22.40
N ALA A 9 0.96 4.21 22.03
CA ALA A 9 1.57 4.06 20.74
C ALA A 9 0.56 4.28 19.60
N VAL A 10 -0.71 3.91 19.75
CA VAL A 10 -1.72 3.99 18.68
C VAL A 10 -3.13 4.15 19.29
N ALA A 11 -3.98 5.01 18.69
CA ALA A 11 -5.41 5.05 18.95
C ALA A 11 -6.15 4.03 18.05
N TRP A 12 -7.26 3.51 18.55
CA TRP A 12 -8.06 2.48 17.88
C TRP A 12 -9.46 3.00 17.59
N GLY A 13 -9.92 2.87 16.35
CA GLY A 13 -11.34 3.03 16.03
C GLY A 13 -12.18 1.96 16.75
N ALA A 14 -13.42 2.29 17.12
CA ALA A 14 -14.26 1.45 17.98
C ALA A 14 -14.40 0.00 17.45
N ALA A 15 -14.67 -0.18 16.16
CA ALA A 15 -14.81 -1.50 15.56
C ALA A 15 -13.51 -2.32 15.61
N VAL A 16 -12.36 -1.65 15.37
CA VAL A 16 -11.03 -2.29 15.42
C VAL A 16 -10.64 -2.64 16.84
N ALA A 17 -10.95 -1.77 17.81
CA ALA A 17 -10.73 -2.03 19.23
C ALA A 17 -11.55 -3.25 19.72
N ALA A 18 -12.81 -3.35 19.33
CA ALA A 18 -13.66 -4.51 19.62
C ALA A 18 -13.11 -5.79 18.99
N ALA A 19 -12.74 -5.76 17.70
CA ALA A 19 -12.15 -6.90 17.01
C ALA A 19 -10.88 -7.41 17.70
N ARG A 20 -10.01 -6.48 18.11
CA ARG A 20 -8.78 -6.82 18.84
C ARG A 20 -9.09 -7.49 20.19
N ALA A 21 -10.06 -6.97 20.93
CA ALA A 21 -10.44 -7.54 22.22
C ALA A 21 -11.07 -8.93 22.09
N GLU A 22 -11.77 -9.18 20.99
CA GLU A 22 -12.42 -10.45 20.66
C GLU A 22 -11.51 -11.44 19.92
N GLY A 23 -10.28 -11.05 19.58
CA GLY A 23 -9.36 -11.89 18.80
C GLY A 23 -9.80 -12.11 17.35
N ARG A 24 -10.63 -11.21 16.79
CA ARG A 24 -11.03 -11.26 15.39
C ARG A 24 -9.92 -10.75 14.47
N PRO A 25 -9.81 -11.29 13.25
CA PRO A 25 -8.81 -10.84 12.29
C PRO A 25 -9.01 -9.36 11.91
N ILE A 26 -7.91 -8.63 11.77
CA ILE A 26 -7.88 -7.22 11.39
C ILE A 26 -6.93 -7.07 10.20
N VAL A 27 -7.36 -6.32 9.18
CA VAL A 27 -6.53 -5.96 8.03
C VAL A 27 -6.32 -4.46 8.02
N ALA A 28 -5.06 -4.03 8.04
CA ALA A 28 -4.70 -2.64 7.90
C ALA A 28 -4.80 -2.19 6.44
N LEU A 29 -5.25 -0.95 6.22
CA LEU A 29 -5.38 -0.30 4.91
C LEU A 29 -4.68 1.06 4.94
N GLU A 30 -4.06 1.48 3.83
CA GLU A 30 -3.51 2.83 3.72
C GLU A 30 -4.60 3.87 3.48
N SER A 31 -4.34 5.12 3.85
CA SER A 31 -5.25 6.24 3.58
C SER A 31 -4.76 7.19 2.48
N SER A 32 -3.51 7.11 2.05
CA SER A 32 -3.02 8.00 0.99
C SER A 32 -3.69 7.74 -0.36
N VAL A 33 -4.10 6.51 -0.65
CA VAL A 33 -4.88 6.17 -1.84
C VAL A 33 -6.20 6.95 -1.86
N LEU A 34 -6.81 7.15 -0.70
CA LEU A 34 -8.08 7.85 -0.54
C LEU A 34 -7.91 9.37 -0.59
N ALA A 35 -6.92 9.90 0.14
CA ALA A 35 -6.72 11.33 0.24
C ALA A 35 -5.97 11.93 -0.96
N GLN A 36 -5.02 11.25 -1.59
CA GLN A 36 -4.22 11.79 -2.69
C GLN A 36 -4.22 10.90 -3.94
N GLY A 37 -4.54 9.61 -3.81
CA GLY A 37 -4.36 8.63 -4.86
C GLY A 37 -5.48 8.61 -5.91
N LEU A 38 -6.73 8.82 -5.52
CA LEU A 38 -7.91 8.71 -6.39
C LEU A 38 -8.66 10.03 -6.48
N PRO A 39 -9.28 10.41 -7.61
CA PRO A 39 -10.09 11.62 -7.69
C PRO A 39 -11.36 11.54 -6.83
N ILE A 40 -11.88 12.71 -6.42
CA ILE A 40 -13.21 12.82 -5.79
C ILE A 40 -14.24 12.82 -6.93
N PRO A 41 -15.34 12.02 -6.87
CA PRO A 41 -15.81 11.23 -5.72
C PRO A 41 -15.37 9.77 -5.72
N ALA A 42 -14.55 9.31 -6.69
CA ALA A 42 -14.13 7.90 -6.82
C ALA A 42 -13.42 7.36 -5.58
N ASN A 43 -12.73 8.22 -4.82
CA ASN A 43 -12.08 7.84 -3.58
C ASN A 43 -13.06 7.34 -2.50
N ARG A 44 -14.26 7.89 -2.42
CA ARG A 44 -15.31 7.46 -1.47
C ARG A 44 -15.83 6.07 -1.80
N GLU A 45 -16.09 5.84 -3.08
CA GLU A 45 -16.54 4.54 -3.55
C GLU A 45 -15.44 3.48 -3.37
N ALA A 46 -14.19 3.83 -3.67
CA ALA A 46 -13.07 2.92 -3.46
C ALA A 46 -12.93 2.53 -1.97
N GLU A 47 -12.95 3.51 -1.06
CA GLU A 47 -12.85 3.26 0.37
C GLU A 47 -13.96 2.33 0.86
N ARG A 48 -15.22 2.62 0.49
CA ARG A 48 -16.36 1.79 0.87
C ARG A 48 -16.16 0.35 0.38
N ARG A 49 -15.82 0.16 -0.89
CA ARG A 49 -15.63 -1.16 -1.48
C ARG A 49 -14.44 -1.90 -0.87
N MET A 50 -13.33 -1.21 -0.56
CA MET A 50 -12.17 -1.78 0.12
C MET A 50 -12.58 -2.31 1.51
N CYS A 51 -13.27 -1.51 2.30
CA CYS A 51 -13.76 -1.96 3.60
C CYS A 51 -14.76 -3.12 3.48
N ASP A 52 -15.69 -3.06 2.52
CA ASP A 52 -16.68 -4.11 2.28
C ASP A 52 -16.01 -5.45 1.89
N ALA A 53 -14.93 -5.41 1.08
CA ALA A 53 -14.18 -6.60 0.68
C ALA A 53 -13.50 -7.27 1.90
N VAL A 54 -12.85 -6.49 2.76
CA VAL A 54 -12.25 -7.01 4.01
C VAL A 54 -13.32 -7.64 4.91
N ILE A 55 -14.49 -6.99 5.04
CA ILE A 55 -15.60 -7.52 5.84
C ILE A 55 -16.15 -8.81 5.24
N ALA A 56 -16.30 -8.88 3.93
CA ALA A 56 -16.74 -10.07 3.21
C ALA A 56 -15.76 -11.25 3.40
N GLY A 57 -14.47 -10.98 3.52
CA GLY A 57 -13.42 -11.94 3.88
C GLY A 57 -13.42 -12.35 5.36
N GLY A 58 -14.32 -11.82 6.19
CA GLY A 58 -14.44 -12.16 7.61
C GLY A 58 -13.48 -11.38 8.54
N ALA A 59 -12.83 -10.34 8.05
CA ALA A 59 -11.92 -9.51 8.83
C ALA A 59 -12.50 -8.11 9.11
N VAL A 60 -11.83 -7.34 9.96
CA VAL A 60 -12.20 -5.96 10.28
C VAL A 60 -11.20 -4.99 9.64
N PRO A 61 -11.66 -4.06 8.78
CA PRO A 61 -10.79 -3.10 8.12
C PRO A 61 -10.29 -2.03 9.11
N ALA A 62 -9.00 -1.77 9.09
CA ALA A 62 -8.35 -0.75 9.89
C ALA A 62 -7.64 0.27 8.98
N VAL A 63 -8.37 1.27 8.48
CA VAL A 63 -7.76 2.38 7.72
C VAL A 63 -6.82 3.14 8.64
N THR A 64 -5.54 3.20 8.28
CA THR A 64 -4.48 3.82 9.09
C THR A 64 -4.34 5.31 8.78
N ALA A 65 -4.07 6.12 9.79
CA ALA A 65 -3.90 7.57 9.65
C ALA A 65 -3.12 8.16 10.84
N VAL A 66 -2.68 9.41 10.70
CA VAL A 66 -2.38 10.27 11.83
C VAL A 66 -3.49 11.31 11.91
N VAL A 67 -4.23 11.35 13.02
CA VAL A 67 -5.36 12.25 13.24
C VAL A 67 -4.99 13.28 14.30
N ARG A 68 -4.85 14.54 13.92
CA ARG A 68 -4.42 15.62 14.84
C ARG A 68 -3.19 15.24 15.69
N GLY A 69 -2.21 14.61 15.03
CA GLY A 69 -0.98 14.12 15.66
C GLY A 69 -1.10 12.76 16.38
N VAL A 70 -2.27 12.14 16.38
CA VAL A 70 -2.48 10.83 17.02
C VAL A 70 -2.44 9.71 15.97
N PRO A 71 -1.48 8.77 16.03
CA PRO A 71 -1.49 7.58 15.20
C PRO A 71 -2.77 6.79 15.41
N THR A 72 -3.49 6.48 14.36
CA THR A 72 -4.84 5.90 14.44
C THR A 72 -4.95 4.67 13.54
N LEU A 73 -5.51 3.60 14.09
CA LEU A 73 -5.90 2.37 13.40
C LEU A 73 -7.42 2.25 13.40
N GLY A 74 -8.04 2.39 12.23
CA GLY A 74 -9.49 2.43 12.09
C GLY A 74 -10.05 3.87 12.09
N LEU A 75 -9.78 4.58 10.99
CA LEU A 75 -10.31 5.93 10.76
C LEU A 75 -11.84 5.89 10.59
N THR A 76 -12.57 6.68 11.35
CA THR A 76 -14.05 6.66 11.39
C THR A 76 -14.67 8.05 11.52
N GLY A 77 -15.98 8.15 11.30
CA GLY A 77 -16.79 9.34 11.59
C GLY A 77 -16.35 10.59 10.82
N GLU A 78 -16.31 11.73 11.50
CA GLU A 78 -15.93 13.01 10.92
C GLU A 78 -14.48 13.04 10.42
N ASP A 79 -13.58 12.34 11.12
CA ASP A 79 -12.17 12.25 10.70
C ASP A 79 -12.05 11.55 9.34
N ARG A 80 -12.78 10.45 9.13
CA ARG A 80 -12.86 9.78 7.84
C ARG A 80 -13.36 10.70 6.73
N GLU A 81 -14.44 11.45 6.98
CA GLU A 81 -14.99 12.38 6.00
C GLU A 81 -14.00 13.49 5.65
N ARG A 82 -13.26 14.01 6.64
CA ARG A 82 -12.23 15.03 6.44
C ARG A 82 -11.08 14.51 5.56
N PHE A 83 -10.66 13.27 5.77
CA PHE A 83 -9.63 12.63 4.94
C PHE A 83 -10.11 12.39 3.50
N LEU A 84 -11.34 11.95 3.31
CA LEU A 84 -11.95 11.78 1.99
C LEU A 84 -12.15 13.11 1.27
N ALA A 85 -12.45 14.18 1.98
CA ALA A 85 -12.55 15.54 1.47
C ALA A 85 -11.17 16.19 1.20
N ARG A 86 -10.07 15.61 1.72
CA ARG A 86 -8.68 16.13 1.64
C ARG A 86 -8.46 17.44 2.39
N ASP A 87 -9.28 17.72 3.37
CA ASP A 87 -9.23 18.98 4.11
C ASP A 87 -8.08 18.98 5.10
N GLY A 88 -7.02 19.75 4.79
CA GLY A 88 -5.83 19.88 5.63
C GLY A 88 -5.00 18.59 5.82
N VAL A 89 -5.23 17.54 5.02
CA VAL A 89 -4.60 16.24 5.17
C VAL A 89 -3.32 16.14 4.34
N ALA A 90 -2.17 16.03 5.01
CA ALA A 90 -0.88 15.82 4.37
C ALA A 90 -0.67 14.34 3.97
N LYS A 91 0.14 14.08 2.93
CA LYS A 91 0.66 12.74 2.65
C LYS A 91 1.85 12.47 3.58
N VAL A 92 1.80 11.37 4.34
CA VAL A 92 2.78 11.02 5.37
C VAL A 92 3.39 9.65 5.07
N SER A 93 4.72 9.60 4.95
CA SER A 93 5.50 8.36 4.91
C SER A 93 6.00 8.00 6.31
N ALA A 94 6.62 6.84 6.47
CA ALA A 94 7.11 6.36 7.77
C ALA A 94 8.03 7.37 8.48
N ARG A 95 8.94 8.02 7.74
CA ARG A 95 9.84 9.06 8.28
C ARG A 95 9.11 10.31 8.78
N ASP A 96 7.92 10.58 8.23
CA ASP A 96 7.15 11.79 8.52
C ASP A 96 6.22 11.60 9.72
N LEU A 97 6.00 10.35 10.16
CA LEU A 97 5.14 10.02 11.29
C LEU A 97 5.51 10.81 12.56
N PRO A 98 6.78 10.82 13.03
CA PRO A 98 7.15 11.57 14.24
C PRO A 98 6.90 13.07 14.11
N VAL A 99 7.08 13.61 12.90
CA VAL A 99 6.85 15.04 12.64
C VAL A 99 5.37 15.36 12.67
N ALA A 100 4.52 14.57 12.01
CA ALA A 100 3.07 14.75 12.03
C ALA A 100 2.51 14.62 13.45
N MET A 101 3.01 13.65 14.22
CA MET A 101 2.64 13.46 15.63
C MET A 101 3.03 14.68 16.49
N ALA A 102 4.27 15.13 16.40
CA ALA A 102 4.78 16.24 17.22
C ALA A 102 4.11 17.58 16.88
N GLN A 103 3.70 17.77 15.63
CA GLN A 103 3.06 18.98 15.15
C GLN A 103 1.52 18.96 15.22
N GLY A 104 0.91 17.89 15.72
CA GLY A 104 -0.54 17.78 15.82
C GLY A 104 -1.25 17.77 14.45
N ARG A 105 -0.59 17.27 13.38
CA ARG A 105 -1.09 17.34 11.99
C ARG A 105 -1.94 16.13 11.62
N ASP A 106 -2.82 16.33 10.64
CA ASP A 106 -3.48 15.23 9.94
C ASP A 106 -2.57 14.67 8.85
N GLY A 107 -2.44 13.35 8.81
CA GLY A 107 -1.59 12.64 7.86
C GLY A 107 -2.23 11.39 7.29
N ALA A 108 -2.43 11.37 5.96
CA ALA A 108 -2.80 10.18 5.23
C ALA A 108 -1.54 9.32 4.97
N THR A 109 -1.61 8.07 5.39
CA THR A 109 -0.47 7.14 5.39
C THR A 109 -0.18 6.58 4.01
N THR A 110 1.08 6.60 3.60
CA THR A 110 1.57 5.75 2.50
C THR A 110 1.67 4.30 2.95
N VAL A 111 2.00 3.38 2.05
CA VAL A 111 2.29 1.98 2.39
C VAL A 111 3.31 1.89 3.53
N ALA A 112 4.43 2.59 3.45
CA ALA A 112 5.44 2.60 4.51
C ALA A 112 4.89 3.07 5.86
N ALA A 113 4.13 4.18 5.88
CA ALA A 113 3.54 4.66 7.12
C ALA A 113 2.45 3.72 7.67
N ALA A 114 1.66 3.11 6.79
CA ALA A 114 0.65 2.13 7.17
C ALA A 114 1.27 0.87 7.79
N LEU A 115 2.35 0.36 7.20
CA LEU A 115 3.12 -0.76 7.74
C LEU A 115 3.70 -0.45 9.13
N ALA A 116 4.29 0.73 9.29
CA ALA A 116 4.83 1.15 10.59
C ALA A 116 3.74 1.23 11.66
N LEU A 117 2.55 1.77 11.33
CA LEU A 117 1.42 1.84 12.26
C LEU A 117 0.80 0.47 12.52
N ALA A 118 0.64 -0.38 11.50
CA ALA A 118 0.15 -1.74 11.65
C ALA A 118 1.06 -2.55 12.60
N ALA A 119 2.37 -2.49 12.37
CA ALA A 119 3.35 -3.15 13.24
C ALA A 119 3.31 -2.62 14.68
N ALA A 120 3.22 -1.29 14.87
CA ALA A 120 3.11 -0.67 16.19
C ALA A 120 1.82 -1.09 16.93
N GLY A 121 0.74 -1.35 16.19
CA GLY A 121 -0.52 -1.86 16.71
C GLY A 121 -0.58 -3.39 16.85
N GLY A 122 0.38 -4.13 16.31
CA GLY A 122 0.35 -5.60 16.29
C GLY A 122 -0.66 -6.16 15.28
N ILE A 123 -1.01 -5.40 14.23
CA ILE A 123 -1.79 -5.91 13.09
C ILE A 123 -0.84 -6.68 12.17
N GLU A 124 -1.21 -7.89 11.84
CA GLU A 124 -0.34 -8.83 11.13
C GLU A 124 -0.47 -8.78 9.61
N VAL A 125 -1.58 -8.24 9.10
CA VAL A 125 -1.90 -8.21 7.66
C VAL A 125 -2.20 -6.77 7.24
N PHE A 126 -1.61 -6.36 6.13
CA PHE A 126 -1.85 -5.09 5.46
C PHE A 126 -2.20 -5.35 3.99
N ALA A 127 -3.22 -4.68 3.49
CA ALA A 127 -3.62 -4.77 2.09
C ALA A 127 -3.50 -3.41 1.40
N THR A 128 -3.01 -3.42 0.16
CA THR A 128 -2.89 -2.23 -0.69
C THR A 128 -3.01 -2.62 -2.16
N GLY A 129 -3.36 -1.67 -3.01
CA GLY A 129 -3.36 -1.90 -4.44
C GLY A 129 -1.98 -2.23 -5.01
N GLY A 130 -0.93 -1.56 -4.54
CA GLY A 130 0.44 -1.82 -4.99
C GLY A 130 1.48 -0.98 -4.28
N ILE A 131 2.64 -1.56 -4.08
CA ILE A 131 3.77 -0.93 -3.40
C ILE A 131 4.48 0.09 -4.31
N GLY A 132 5.22 1.00 -3.68
CA GLY A 132 6.31 1.73 -4.32
C GLY A 132 7.52 0.83 -4.54
N GLY A 133 8.48 1.31 -5.31
CA GLY A 133 9.69 0.56 -5.67
C GLY A 133 10.79 1.51 -6.11
N VAL A 134 11.67 1.03 -6.98
CA VAL A 134 12.76 1.80 -7.59
C VAL A 134 12.20 2.64 -8.75
N HIS A 135 12.51 3.93 -8.79
CA HIS A 135 12.09 4.80 -9.88
C HIS A 135 12.92 4.58 -11.14
N ARG A 136 12.27 4.62 -12.30
CA ARG A 136 12.96 4.52 -13.61
C ARG A 136 13.88 5.75 -13.79
N GLU A 137 15.08 5.54 -14.33
CA GLU A 137 16.04 6.60 -14.71
C GLU A 137 16.48 7.53 -13.57
N ALA A 138 16.22 7.16 -12.32
CA ALA A 138 16.57 7.96 -11.14
C ALA A 138 17.36 7.11 -10.14
N PRO A 139 18.70 7.03 -10.27
CA PRO A 139 19.55 6.29 -9.33
C PRO A 139 19.30 6.75 -7.89
N PHE A 140 19.16 5.79 -6.99
CA PHE A 140 18.89 6.01 -5.55
C PHE A 140 17.53 6.64 -5.20
N ASP A 141 16.63 6.86 -6.18
CA ASP A 141 15.25 7.23 -5.89
C ASP A 141 14.41 5.97 -5.70
N GLU A 142 14.31 5.55 -4.44
CA GLU A 142 13.59 4.36 -4.00
C GLU A 142 12.46 4.73 -3.05
N SER A 143 11.35 4.02 -3.14
CA SER A 143 10.26 4.16 -2.17
C SER A 143 10.67 3.68 -0.78
N ALA A 144 10.29 4.43 0.24
CA ALA A 144 10.41 4.00 1.63
C ALA A 144 9.64 2.70 1.93
N ASP A 145 8.69 2.32 1.08
CA ASP A 145 7.92 1.10 1.22
C ASP A 145 8.83 -0.14 1.26
N LEU A 146 9.89 -0.17 0.44
CA LEU A 146 10.84 -1.29 0.39
C LEU A 146 11.57 -1.48 1.72
N ALA A 147 12.05 -0.39 2.30
CA ALA A 147 12.74 -0.43 3.59
C ALA A 147 11.79 -0.83 4.73
N GLU A 148 10.54 -0.38 4.68
CA GLU A 148 9.57 -0.68 5.74
C GLU A 148 9.06 -2.12 5.64
N LEU A 149 8.89 -2.68 4.45
CA LEU A 149 8.65 -4.11 4.23
C LEU A 149 9.74 -4.98 4.86
N ALA A 150 11.00 -4.54 4.79
CA ALA A 150 12.12 -5.26 5.38
C ALA A 150 12.18 -5.16 6.92
N ARG A 151 11.60 -4.12 7.52
CA ARG A 151 11.68 -3.83 8.95
C ARG A 151 10.51 -4.36 9.77
N THR A 152 9.37 -4.60 9.13
CA THR A 152 8.15 -5.04 9.79
C THR A 152 7.83 -6.49 9.45
N SER A 153 7.29 -7.23 10.40
CA SER A 153 6.83 -8.62 10.17
C SER A 153 5.40 -8.70 9.63
N VAL A 154 4.88 -7.60 9.08
CA VAL A 154 3.53 -7.52 8.52
C VAL A 154 3.49 -8.23 7.16
N VAL A 155 2.48 -9.07 6.95
CA VAL A 155 2.18 -9.67 5.66
C VAL A 155 1.49 -8.61 4.79
N THR A 156 2.12 -8.27 3.67
CA THR A 156 1.57 -7.26 2.75
C THR A 156 0.98 -7.94 1.53
N VAL A 157 -0.30 -7.74 1.27
CA VAL A 157 -0.99 -8.25 0.08
C VAL A 157 -1.20 -7.12 -0.92
N CYS A 158 -0.83 -7.33 -2.20
CA CYS A 158 -0.97 -6.32 -3.24
C CYS A 158 -0.93 -6.91 -4.65
N ALA A 159 -1.13 -6.07 -5.68
CA ALA A 159 -0.92 -6.48 -7.07
C ALA A 159 0.50 -6.08 -7.58
N GLY A 160 1.51 -6.29 -6.76
CA GLY A 160 2.90 -6.01 -7.11
C GLY A 160 3.29 -4.54 -6.92
N ALA A 161 4.30 -4.09 -7.67
CA ALA A 161 4.74 -2.71 -7.66
C ALA A 161 4.04 -1.89 -8.77
N LYS A 162 3.89 -0.58 -8.53
CA LYS A 162 3.24 0.33 -9.49
C LYS A 162 3.96 0.30 -10.83
N SER A 163 3.24 0.15 -11.93
CA SER A 163 3.76 -0.01 -13.30
C SER A 163 4.69 1.13 -13.77
N ILE A 164 4.59 2.29 -13.14
CA ILE A 164 5.44 3.46 -13.42
C ILE A 164 6.89 3.29 -12.93
N LEU A 165 7.16 2.23 -12.18
CA LEU A 165 8.45 1.94 -11.55
C LEU A 165 9.30 0.98 -12.40
N ASP A 166 10.56 0.85 -12.07
CA ASP A 166 11.46 -0.17 -12.57
C ASP A 166 11.19 -1.49 -11.81
N LEU A 167 10.36 -2.35 -12.40
CA LEU A 167 9.94 -3.60 -11.75
C LEU A 167 11.11 -4.58 -11.56
N PRO A 168 12.01 -4.80 -12.55
CA PRO A 168 13.20 -5.61 -12.33
C PRO A 168 14.05 -5.11 -11.17
N ALA A 169 14.44 -3.82 -11.17
CA ALA A 169 15.24 -3.24 -10.10
C ALA A 169 14.52 -3.29 -8.74
N THR A 170 13.18 -3.20 -8.73
CA THR A 170 12.38 -3.33 -7.51
C THR A 170 12.46 -4.74 -6.92
N LEU A 171 12.41 -5.80 -7.76
CA LEU A 171 12.57 -7.18 -7.31
C LEU A 171 13.97 -7.43 -6.74
N GLU A 172 15.02 -7.00 -7.43
CA GLU A 172 16.42 -7.10 -6.96
C GLU A 172 16.60 -6.37 -5.62
N ARG A 173 15.93 -5.24 -5.46
CA ARG A 173 15.99 -4.49 -4.22
C ARG A 173 15.26 -5.18 -3.07
N LEU A 174 14.10 -5.80 -3.33
CA LEU A 174 13.39 -6.62 -2.35
C LEU A 174 14.24 -7.82 -1.91
N GLU A 175 14.91 -8.50 -2.85
CA GLU A 175 15.85 -9.59 -2.54
C GLU A 175 16.99 -9.11 -1.63
N THR A 176 17.67 -8.02 -2.02
CA THR A 176 18.76 -7.41 -1.23
C THR A 176 18.32 -7.09 0.20
N LEU A 177 17.09 -6.61 0.37
CA LEU A 177 16.50 -6.27 1.67
C LEU A 177 16.00 -7.49 2.45
N GLY A 178 16.01 -8.67 1.83
CA GLY A 178 15.56 -9.92 2.45
C GLY A 178 14.04 -10.03 2.60
N VAL A 179 13.28 -9.30 1.80
CA VAL A 179 11.82 -9.40 1.76
C VAL A 179 11.43 -10.63 0.95
N THR A 180 10.68 -11.54 1.56
CA THR A 180 10.18 -12.74 0.87
C THR A 180 8.99 -12.35 -0.01
N VAL A 181 9.10 -12.61 -1.33
CA VAL A 181 8.02 -12.37 -2.30
C VAL A 181 7.35 -13.70 -2.66
N VAL A 182 6.01 -13.73 -2.58
CA VAL A 182 5.21 -14.93 -2.90
C VAL A 182 4.08 -14.55 -3.85
N GLY A 183 4.03 -15.19 -5.01
CA GLY A 183 2.91 -15.06 -5.94
C GLY A 183 1.74 -15.97 -5.54
N VAL A 184 0.53 -15.44 -5.44
CA VAL A 184 -0.68 -16.23 -5.23
C VAL A 184 -1.34 -16.50 -6.58
N GLY A 185 -1.38 -17.80 -6.95
CA GLY A 185 -1.94 -18.24 -8.23
C GLY A 185 -1.17 -17.73 -9.46
N THR A 186 0.06 -17.22 -9.28
CA THR A 186 0.89 -16.68 -10.36
C THR A 186 2.35 -17.06 -10.18
N ASP A 187 3.03 -17.27 -11.29
CA ASP A 187 4.49 -17.47 -11.36
C ASP A 187 5.23 -16.19 -11.75
N GLU A 188 4.48 -15.12 -12.08
CA GLU A 188 5.04 -13.83 -12.46
C GLU A 188 4.70 -12.75 -11.44
N PHE A 189 5.65 -11.82 -11.22
CA PHE A 189 5.45 -10.63 -10.40
C PHE A 189 4.52 -9.64 -11.14
N PRO A 190 3.32 -9.33 -10.64
CA PRO A 190 2.40 -8.46 -11.36
C PRO A 190 2.86 -7.00 -11.32
N GLY A 191 2.52 -6.27 -12.37
CA GLY A 191 2.87 -4.86 -12.54
C GLY A 191 1.69 -3.93 -12.26
N PHE A 192 0.96 -4.12 -11.17
CA PHE A 192 -0.15 -3.27 -10.73
C PHE A 192 -1.34 -3.24 -11.72
N PHE A 193 -1.17 -2.69 -12.92
CA PHE A 193 -2.19 -2.69 -13.97
C PHE A 193 -2.12 -3.93 -14.86
N THR A 194 -0.99 -4.61 -14.86
CA THR A 194 -0.70 -5.72 -15.76
C THR A 194 -0.55 -7.02 -14.98
N ALA A 195 -1.23 -8.05 -15.44
CA ALA A 195 -1.16 -9.37 -14.83
C ALA A 195 0.16 -10.09 -15.13
N ARG A 196 0.74 -9.82 -16.30
CA ARG A 196 1.95 -10.47 -16.80
C ARG A 196 3.03 -9.45 -17.09
N THR A 197 4.22 -9.67 -16.53
CA THR A 197 5.39 -8.80 -16.71
C THR A 197 6.60 -9.54 -17.27
N GLY A 198 6.52 -10.88 -17.34
CA GLY A 198 7.65 -11.73 -17.67
C GLY A 198 8.69 -11.87 -16.56
N LEU A 199 8.47 -11.26 -15.39
CA LEU A 199 9.38 -11.31 -14.25
C LEU A 199 8.95 -12.44 -13.30
N PRO A 200 9.77 -13.48 -13.08
CA PRO A 200 9.39 -14.59 -12.21
C PRO A 200 9.28 -14.15 -10.75
N VAL A 201 8.33 -14.71 -10.00
CA VAL A 201 8.33 -14.63 -8.53
C VAL A 201 9.24 -15.70 -7.94
N PRO A 202 9.94 -15.42 -6.81
CA PRO A 202 10.80 -16.41 -6.15
C PRO A 202 10.06 -17.64 -5.63
N ALA A 203 8.79 -17.47 -5.26
CA ALA A 203 7.95 -18.54 -4.73
C ALA A 203 6.50 -18.35 -5.15
N ARG A 204 5.78 -19.47 -5.33
CA ARG A 204 4.34 -19.50 -5.61
C ARG A 204 3.59 -20.21 -4.49
N ALA A 205 2.42 -19.72 -4.18
CA ALA A 205 1.42 -20.36 -3.34
C ALA A 205 0.07 -20.35 -4.06
N ASP A 206 -0.66 -21.47 -4.02
CA ASP A 206 -1.94 -21.56 -4.71
C ASP A 206 -3.15 -21.35 -3.76
N THR A 207 -2.89 -21.28 -2.45
CA THR A 207 -3.94 -21.10 -1.45
C THR A 207 -3.47 -20.20 -0.30
N PRO A 208 -4.41 -19.54 0.41
CA PRO A 208 -4.10 -18.76 1.63
C PRO A 208 -3.39 -19.58 2.71
N GLU A 209 -3.75 -20.88 2.84
CA GLU A 209 -3.12 -21.78 3.82
C GLU A 209 -1.63 -22.04 3.48
N ALA A 210 -1.29 -22.07 2.18
CA ALA A 210 0.11 -22.18 1.74
C ALA A 210 0.87 -20.92 2.13
N VAL A 211 0.31 -19.73 1.92
CA VAL A 211 0.89 -18.46 2.41
C VAL A 211 1.06 -18.49 3.92
N ALA A 212 0.03 -18.90 4.67
CA ALA A 212 0.09 -18.97 6.13
C ALA A 212 1.18 -19.94 6.63
N ARG A 213 1.46 -21.02 5.90
CA ARG A 213 2.61 -21.92 6.24
C ARG A 213 3.95 -21.21 6.06
N ILE A 214 4.12 -20.43 4.99
CA ILE A 214 5.34 -19.64 4.75
C ILE A 214 5.52 -18.59 5.85
N VAL A 215 4.45 -17.87 6.22
CA VAL A 215 4.48 -16.90 7.33
C VAL A 215 4.92 -17.54 8.63
N ARG A 216 4.34 -18.69 8.98
CA ARG A 216 4.73 -19.42 10.20
C ARG A 216 6.19 -19.87 10.17
N ALA A 217 6.68 -20.36 9.02
CA ALA A 217 8.08 -20.75 8.88
C ALA A 217 9.03 -19.55 9.02
N SER A 218 8.70 -18.41 8.42
CA SER A 218 9.48 -17.17 8.56
C SER A 218 9.54 -16.72 10.02
N ARG A 219 8.41 -16.72 10.73
CA ARG A 219 8.34 -16.35 12.16
C ARG A 219 9.12 -17.32 13.05
N ALA A 220 9.09 -18.62 12.76
CA ALA A 220 9.83 -19.63 13.49
C ALA A 220 11.37 -19.43 13.40
N LEU A 221 11.84 -18.83 12.30
CA LEU A 221 13.25 -18.45 12.12
C LEU A 221 13.62 -17.14 12.83
N GLY A 222 12.63 -16.41 13.40
CA GLY A 222 12.87 -15.13 14.06
C GLY A 222 13.33 -14.02 13.11
N ARG A 223 13.06 -14.15 11.83
CA ARG A 223 13.46 -13.12 10.86
C ARG A 223 12.57 -11.87 10.98
N PRO A 224 13.17 -10.67 10.98
CA PRO A 224 12.42 -9.42 11.19
C PRO A 224 11.61 -8.96 9.97
N GLY A 225 11.90 -9.44 8.77
CA GLY A 225 11.30 -8.97 7.52
C GLY A 225 9.86 -9.46 7.31
N GLY A 226 9.08 -8.66 6.59
CA GLY A 226 7.74 -8.97 6.15
C GLY A 226 7.70 -9.95 4.96
N LEU A 227 6.49 -10.38 4.66
CA LEU A 227 6.17 -11.18 3.48
C LEU A 227 5.39 -10.31 2.51
N LEU A 228 5.85 -10.20 1.27
CA LEU A 228 5.12 -9.56 0.18
C LEU A 228 4.38 -10.62 -0.62
N VAL A 229 3.07 -10.64 -0.47
CA VAL A 229 2.16 -11.52 -1.20
C VAL A 229 1.63 -10.75 -2.40
N VAL A 230 1.88 -11.26 -3.60
CA VAL A 230 1.44 -10.61 -4.82
C VAL A 230 0.44 -11.48 -5.57
N GLN A 231 -0.62 -10.84 -6.07
CA GLN A 231 -1.62 -11.49 -6.92
C GLN A 231 -1.92 -10.61 -8.13
N PRO A 232 -2.18 -11.21 -9.32
CA PRO A 232 -2.46 -10.42 -10.51
C PRO A 232 -3.74 -9.58 -10.34
N PRO A 233 -3.83 -8.43 -11.02
CA PRO A 233 -5.08 -7.67 -11.06
C PRO A 233 -6.20 -8.52 -11.68
N PRO A 234 -7.48 -8.26 -11.31
CA PRO A 234 -8.60 -8.98 -11.88
C PRO A 234 -8.63 -8.90 -13.41
N VAL A 235 -8.80 -10.04 -14.09
CA VAL A 235 -8.73 -10.16 -15.55
C VAL A 235 -9.57 -9.09 -16.29
N PRO A 236 -10.82 -8.78 -15.89
CA PRO A 236 -11.62 -7.80 -16.62
C PRO A 236 -11.07 -6.37 -16.59
N THR A 237 -10.16 -6.07 -15.66
CA THR A 237 -9.60 -4.72 -15.45
C THR A 237 -8.11 -4.64 -15.72
N ALA A 238 -7.45 -5.78 -15.93
CA ALA A 238 -6.05 -5.84 -16.32
C ALA A 238 -5.83 -5.12 -17.66
N LEU A 239 -4.73 -4.38 -17.75
CA LEU A 239 -4.31 -3.72 -18.98
C LEU A 239 -3.19 -4.52 -19.65
N GLU A 240 -3.08 -4.40 -20.98
CA GLU A 240 -1.97 -4.97 -21.73
C GLU A 240 -0.66 -4.28 -21.36
N ALA A 241 0.41 -5.06 -21.24
CA ALA A 241 1.70 -4.57 -20.74
C ALA A 241 2.31 -3.50 -21.66
N ASP A 242 2.23 -3.68 -22.98
CA ASP A 242 2.73 -2.73 -23.98
C ASP A 242 1.99 -1.38 -23.91
N VAL A 243 0.67 -1.39 -23.74
CA VAL A 243 -0.14 -0.18 -23.57
C VAL A 243 0.27 0.61 -22.34
N VAL A 244 0.52 -0.09 -21.24
CA VAL A 244 0.97 0.55 -20.00
C VAL A 244 2.40 1.07 -20.12
N ASP A 245 3.31 0.30 -20.70
CA ASP A 245 4.71 0.70 -20.87
C ASP A 245 4.88 1.88 -21.82
N ASP A 246 4.09 1.96 -22.90
CA ASP A 246 4.07 3.10 -23.81
C ASP A 246 3.56 4.36 -23.10
N ALA A 247 2.45 4.24 -22.35
CA ALA A 247 1.90 5.34 -21.58
C ALA A 247 2.87 5.84 -20.49
N VAL A 248 3.59 4.93 -19.82
CA VAL A 248 4.58 5.29 -18.81
C VAL A 248 5.80 5.97 -19.43
N ARG A 249 6.31 5.46 -20.56
CA ARG A 249 7.42 6.10 -21.27
C ARG A 249 7.11 7.52 -21.70
N GLU A 250 5.92 7.76 -22.23
CA GLU A 250 5.48 9.11 -22.60
C GLU A 250 5.36 10.01 -21.36
N ALA A 251 4.71 9.51 -20.30
CA ALA A 251 4.55 10.24 -19.06
C ALA A 251 5.89 10.64 -18.40
N LEU A 252 6.91 9.79 -18.48
CA LEU A 252 8.26 10.10 -18.00
C LEU A 252 8.91 11.22 -18.80
N ARG A 253 8.78 11.21 -20.15
CA ARG A 253 9.26 12.30 -21.00
C ARG A 253 8.56 13.63 -20.71
N GLU A 254 7.25 13.61 -20.55
CA GLU A 254 6.47 14.79 -20.15
C GLU A 254 6.89 15.31 -18.77
N ALA A 255 7.06 14.43 -17.78
CA ALA A 255 7.49 14.80 -16.43
C ALA A 255 8.89 15.43 -16.42
N ALA A 256 9.83 14.86 -17.18
CA ALA A 256 11.18 15.41 -17.32
C ALA A 256 11.16 16.80 -17.94
N THR A 257 10.38 17.01 -19.01
CA THR A 257 10.19 18.30 -19.68
C THR A 257 9.54 19.33 -18.76
N ALA A 258 8.57 18.92 -17.95
CA ALA A 258 7.89 19.78 -16.97
C ALA A 258 8.70 20.00 -15.68
N GLY A 259 9.88 19.39 -15.53
CA GLY A 259 10.72 19.53 -14.33
C GLY A 259 10.10 18.91 -13.07
N VAL A 260 9.19 17.94 -13.21
CA VAL A 260 8.55 17.26 -12.07
C VAL A 260 9.56 16.38 -11.35
N ARG A 261 9.69 16.53 -10.02
CA ARG A 261 10.68 15.79 -9.20
C ARG A 261 10.13 15.37 -7.84
N GLY A 262 10.77 14.36 -7.23
CA GLY A 262 10.50 13.91 -5.87
C GLY A 262 9.06 13.40 -5.69
N ALA A 263 8.41 13.76 -4.60
CA ALA A 263 7.08 13.27 -4.23
C ALA A 263 5.96 13.56 -5.25
N ALA A 264 6.17 14.53 -6.17
CA ALA A 264 5.21 14.87 -7.22
C ALA A 264 5.26 13.90 -8.42
N VAL A 265 6.31 13.12 -8.60
CA VAL A 265 6.51 12.24 -9.77
C VAL A 265 5.41 11.16 -9.83
N THR A 266 5.22 10.41 -8.77
CA THR A 266 4.22 9.32 -8.74
C THR A 266 2.80 9.79 -9.07
N PRO A 267 2.24 10.84 -8.43
CA PRO A 267 0.91 11.34 -8.80
C PRO A 267 0.83 11.83 -10.25
N TYR A 268 1.88 12.50 -10.74
CA TYR A 268 1.95 12.99 -12.11
C TYR A 268 1.89 11.83 -13.12
N LEU A 269 2.75 10.81 -12.96
CA LEU A 269 2.81 9.66 -13.85
C LEU A 269 1.49 8.87 -13.84
N LEU A 270 0.89 8.65 -12.66
CA LEU A 270 -0.40 7.96 -12.58
C LEU A 270 -1.52 8.73 -13.29
N ALA A 271 -1.54 10.06 -13.19
CA ALA A 271 -2.51 10.88 -13.92
C ALA A 271 -2.27 10.87 -15.45
N ALA A 272 -1.01 10.87 -15.88
CA ALA A 272 -0.65 10.77 -17.28
C ALA A 272 -1.06 9.41 -17.88
N VAL A 273 -0.77 8.31 -17.19
CA VAL A 273 -1.21 6.96 -17.58
C VAL A 273 -2.74 6.87 -17.63
N GLU A 274 -3.44 7.52 -16.70
CA GLU A 274 -4.90 7.57 -16.71
C GLU A 274 -5.44 8.25 -17.98
N ARG A 275 -4.87 9.40 -18.36
CA ARG A 275 -5.23 10.08 -19.62
C ARG A 275 -4.93 9.23 -20.84
N ALA A 276 -3.72 8.65 -20.92
CA ALA A 276 -3.28 7.83 -22.05
C ALA A 276 -4.11 6.55 -22.22
N THR A 277 -4.64 5.99 -21.13
CA THR A 277 -5.48 4.78 -21.15
C THR A 277 -6.99 5.08 -21.25
N GLY A 278 -7.38 6.35 -21.45
CA GLY A 278 -8.79 6.75 -21.52
C GLY A 278 -9.57 6.43 -20.24
N GLY A 279 -8.94 6.56 -19.07
CA GLY A 279 -9.53 6.29 -17.77
C GLY A 279 -9.54 4.80 -17.34
N ARG A 280 -9.12 3.87 -18.21
CA ARG A 280 -9.09 2.42 -17.86
C ARG A 280 -8.17 2.12 -16.68
N SER A 281 -7.07 2.85 -16.54
CA SER A 281 -6.16 2.68 -15.41
C SER A 281 -6.79 3.09 -14.08
N LEU A 282 -7.73 4.03 -14.04
CA LEU A 282 -8.47 4.37 -12.84
C LEU A 282 -9.37 3.21 -12.39
N ALA A 283 -10.10 2.60 -13.32
CA ALA A 283 -10.90 1.41 -13.04
C ALA A 283 -10.04 0.24 -12.54
N ALA A 284 -8.87 0.04 -13.16
CA ALA A 284 -7.91 -0.96 -12.73
C ALA A 284 -7.38 -0.67 -11.31
N ARG A 285 -7.07 0.58 -10.97
CA ARG A 285 -6.61 0.98 -9.61
C ARG A 285 -7.63 0.64 -8.54
N ILE A 286 -8.90 0.90 -8.80
CA ILE A 286 -9.98 0.57 -7.87
C ILE A 286 -10.09 -0.95 -7.73
N ALA A 287 -10.07 -1.69 -8.84
CA ALA A 287 -10.20 -3.15 -8.84
C ALA A 287 -9.01 -3.84 -8.15
N VAL A 288 -7.79 -3.32 -8.35
CA VAL A 288 -6.57 -3.86 -7.71
C VAL A 288 -6.60 -3.64 -6.20
N ALA A 289 -7.01 -2.46 -5.74
CA ALA A 289 -7.19 -2.21 -4.31
C ALA A 289 -8.18 -3.20 -3.68
N LEU A 290 -9.24 -3.57 -4.39
CA LEU A 290 -10.25 -4.54 -3.93
C LEU A 290 -9.73 -5.99 -3.93
N ALA A 291 -8.95 -6.37 -4.95
CA ALA A 291 -8.47 -7.75 -5.10
C ALA A 291 -7.44 -8.15 -4.03
N ALA A 292 -6.68 -7.20 -3.52
CA ALA A 292 -5.70 -7.43 -2.46
C ALA A 292 -6.33 -7.74 -1.08
N GLU A 293 -7.61 -7.59 -0.93
CA GLU A 293 -8.33 -7.64 0.34
C GLU A 293 -9.20 -8.90 0.50
N VAL A 294 -9.26 -9.75 -0.54
CA VAL A 294 -9.94 -11.05 -0.56
C VAL A 294 -8.89 -12.15 -0.37
#